data_97235d7d57a95ea899a4e7e46bd77efa
#
_entry.id   97235d7d57a95ea899a4e7e46bd77efa
#
_cell.length_a   1.000
_cell.length_b   1.000
_cell.length_c   1.000
_cell.angle_alpha   90.00
_cell.angle_beta   90.00
_cell.angle_gamma   90.00
#
_symmetry.space_group_name_H-M   'P 1'
#
loop_
_entity.id
_entity.type
_entity.pdbx_description
1 polymer ?
#
loop_
_entity_poly.entity_id
_entity_poly.type
_entity_poly.pdbx_seq_one_letter_code
_entity_poly.pdbx_strand_id
1 'polypeptide(L)'
;MLAFVLLFLLLFPVILLGSWLSDSKNKFGLQLAHGAVRTWGFLAFIFMGMPIRVDWQFRPEPGKAYVYCANHFSYFDIAVTGVVVPGLYAFIGKTGVKKLPLFGYMYAKLHILVDRSSPQSRAYSLGKCMRTLAQGRSIVIFPEGGIKAHNPPEMVYPFKDGAFSMAIQQQVPIVPLTLVNNYRILPDGKPFRVHWEPVQVVFHEPISTAGLTQADANTLREQTYRIIESELNKYTAHRSTSSV
;
A
#
# COMPACT_ATOMS: atom_id res chain seq x y z
N MET A 1 -17.58 -5.88 -12.74
CA MET A 1 -16.67 -7.01 -12.52
C MET A 1 -16.07 -7.57 -13.81
N LEU A 2 -16.89 -7.91 -14.83
CA LEU A 2 -16.38 -8.46 -16.12
C LEU A 2 -15.35 -7.55 -16.80
N ALA A 3 -15.64 -6.26 -16.97
CA ALA A 3 -14.73 -5.29 -17.57
C ALA A 3 -13.38 -5.18 -16.83
N PHE A 4 -13.39 -5.26 -15.50
CA PHE A 4 -12.19 -5.27 -14.67
C PHE A 4 -11.29 -6.48 -14.98
N VAL A 5 -11.88 -7.66 -15.13
CA VAL A 5 -11.15 -8.89 -15.46
C VAL A 5 -10.65 -8.84 -16.91
N LEU A 6 -11.48 -8.42 -17.86
CA LEU A 6 -11.09 -8.32 -19.27
C LEU A 6 -9.94 -7.33 -19.47
N LEU A 7 -9.99 -6.18 -18.82
CA LEU A 7 -8.92 -5.18 -18.85
C LEU A 7 -7.61 -5.72 -18.25
N PHE A 8 -7.71 -6.49 -17.14
CA PHE A 8 -6.56 -7.17 -16.57
C PHE A 8 -5.94 -8.16 -17.55
N LEU A 9 -6.75 -9.01 -18.17
CA LEU A 9 -6.30 -10.00 -19.15
C LEU A 9 -5.65 -9.34 -20.37
N LEU A 10 -6.19 -8.20 -20.83
CA LEU A 10 -5.62 -7.44 -21.94
C LEU A 10 -4.21 -6.90 -21.63
N LEU A 11 -3.99 -6.39 -20.42
CA LEU A 11 -2.71 -5.81 -20.00
C LEU A 11 -1.75 -6.85 -19.41
N PHE A 12 -2.22 -8.06 -19.11
CA PHE A 12 -1.43 -9.11 -18.48
C PHE A 12 -0.17 -9.52 -19.30
N PRO A 13 -0.20 -9.64 -20.63
CA PRO A 13 1.00 -9.91 -21.42
C PRO A 13 2.10 -8.86 -21.23
N VAL A 14 1.73 -7.58 -21.12
CA VAL A 14 2.67 -6.47 -20.86
C VAL A 14 3.28 -6.59 -19.46
N ILE A 15 2.44 -6.95 -18.46
CA ILE A 15 2.91 -7.22 -17.10
C ILE A 15 3.89 -8.39 -17.07
N LEU A 16 3.59 -9.47 -17.79
CA LEU A 16 4.47 -10.64 -17.89
C LEU A 16 5.80 -10.28 -18.53
N LEU A 17 5.77 -9.61 -19.69
CA LEU A 17 6.97 -9.17 -20.40
C LEU A 17 7.82 -8.26 -19.50
N GLY A 18 7.22 -7.26 -18.88
CA GLY A 18 7.92 -6.37 -17.95
C GLY A 18 8.51 -7.13 -16.77
N SER A 19 7.77 -8.09 -16.20
CA SER A 19 8.25 -8.92 -15.09
C SER A 19 9.41 -9.85 -15.50
N TRP A 20 9.40 -10.32 -16.74
CA TRP A 20 10.47 -11.15 -17.29
C TRP A 20 11.72 -10.33 -17.59
N LEU A 21 11.55 -9.12 -18.14
CA LEU A 21 12.66 -8.21 -18.42
C LEU A 21 13.22 -7.54 -17.15
N SER A 22 12.52 -7.66 -16.01
CA SER A 22 12.93 -7.04 -14.76
C SER A 22 14.14 -7.75 -14.17
N ASP A 23 15.25 -7.05 -14.16
CA ASP A 23 16.48 -7.47 -13.53
C ASP A 23 16.93 -6.39 -12.53
N SER A 24 17.76 -6.75 -11.55
CA SER A 24 18.27 -5.85 -10.52
C SER A 24 19.06 -4.67 -11.11
N LYS A 25 19.65 -4.83 -12.30
CA LYS A 25 20.44 -3.81 -13.00
C LYS A 25 19.61 -2.98 -13.98
N ASN A 26 18.53 -3.55 -14.53
CA ASN A 26 17.65 -2.90 -15.50
C ASN A 26 16.26 -2.68 -14.91
N LYS A 27 15.96 -1.42 -14.56
CA LYS A 27 14.64 -1.02 -14.01
C LYS A 27 13.55 -0.93 -15.07
N PHE A 28 13.88 -1.00 -16.37
CA PHE A 28 12.91 -0.82 -17.47
C PHE A 28 11.77 -1.85 -17.39
N GLY A 29 12.10 -3.13 -17.21
CA GLY A 29 11.08 -4.17 -17.08
C GLY A 29 10.13 -3.92 -15.89
N LEU A 30 10.68 -3.50 -14.74
CA LEU A 30 9.86 -3.12 -13.58
C LEU A 30 8.97 -1.90 -13.87
N GLN A 31 9.50 -0.87 -14.55
CA GLN A 31 8.73 0.31 -14.94
C GLN A 31 7.58 -0.07 -15.88
N LEU A 32 7.83 -0.93 -16.86
CA LEU A 32 6.82 -1.42 -17.78
C LEU A 32 5.72 -2.20 -17.05
N ALA A 33 6.09 -3.15 -16.18
CA ALA A 33 5.13 -3.92 -15.41
C ALA A 33 4.31 -3.06 -14.44
N HIS A 34 4.96 -2.15 -13.70
CA HIS A 34 4.25 -1.23 -12.80
C HIS A 34 3.38 -0.24 -13.57
N GLY A 35 3.83 0.25 -14.73
CA GLY A 35 3.05 1.10 -15.62
C GLY A 35 1.76 0.40 -16.06
N ALA A 36 1.85 -0.85 -16.53
CA ALA A 36 0.69 -1.62 -16.96
C ALA A 36 -0.29 -1.91 -15.80
N VAL A 37 0.22 -2.28 -14.61
CA VAL A 37 -0.62 -2.49 -13.42
C VAL A 37 -1.32 -1.20 -12.98
N ARG A 38 -0.61 -0.07 -13.00
CA ARG A 38 -1.19 1.24 -12.65
C ARG A 38 -2.24 1.68 -13.67
N THR A 39 -1.96 1.50 -14.97
CA THR A 39 -2.93 1.80 -16.05
C THR A 39 -4.17 0.95 -15.89
N TRP A 40 -4.02 -0.35 -15.64
CA TRP A 40 -5.15 -1.24 -15.36
C TRP A 40 -6.00 -0.75 -14.19
N GLY A 41 -5.36 -0.45 -13.06
CA GLY A 41 -6.07 0.05 -11.87
C GLY A 41 -6.77 1.39 -12.16
N PHE A 42 -6.09 2.34 -12.78
CA PHE A 42 -6.64 3.66 -13.12
C PHE A 42 -7.87 3.55 -14.05
N LEU A 43 -7.77 2.76 -15.12
CA LEU A 43 -8.90 2.52 -16.01
C LEU A 43 -10.06 1.81 -15.29
N ALA A 44 -9.76 0.88 -14.39
CA ALA A 44 -10.79 0.24 -13.58
C ALA A 44 -11.59 1.24 -12.73
N PHE A 45 -10.92 2.21 -12.11
CA PHE A 45 -11.59 3.29 -11.36
C PHE A 45 -12.43 4.20 -12.26
N ILE A 46 -11.95 4.51 -13.47
CA ILE A 46 -12.73 5.25 -14.47
C ILE A 46 -14.01 4.48 -14.86
N PHE A 47 -13.87 3.18 -15.19
CA PHE A 47 -15.03 2.35 -15.58
C PHE A 47 -16.03 2.16 -14.44
N MET A 48 -15.59 2.19 -13.19
CA MET A 48 -16.47 2.17 -12.02
C MET A 48 -17.11 3.54 -11.75
N GLY A 49 -16.71 4.60 -12.46
CA GLY A 49 -17.13 5.96 -12.18
C GLY A 49 -16.69 6.47 -10.81
N MET A 50 -15.62 5.92 -10.24
CA MET A 50 -15.11 6.25 -8.90
C MET A 50 -13.89 7.17 -9.00
N PRO A 51 -14.03 8.48 -8.86
CA PRO A 51 -12.89 9.39 -8.87
C PRO A 51 -12.04 9.19 -7.60
N ILE A 52 -10.72 9.19 -7.78
CA ILE A 52 -9.77 9.19 -6.65
C ILE A 52 -9.35 10.62 -6.38
N ARG A 53 -9.65 11.11 -5.18
CA ARG A 53 -9.23 12.42 -4.68
C ARG A 53 -8.04 12.23 -3.76
N VAL A 54 -6.90 12.81 -4.15
CA VAL A 54 -5.66 12.71 -3.37
C VAL A 54 -5.32 14.09 -2.82
N ASP A 55 -5.29 14.18 -1.50
CA ASP A 55 -4.72 15.34 -0.80
C ASP A 55 -3.22 15.11 -0.62
N TRP A 56 -2.43 15.95 -1.30
CA TRP A 56 -0.98 15.91 -1.29
C TRP A 56 -0.44 16.95 -0.30
N GLN A 57 -0.34 16.61 0.99
CA GLN A 57 0.43 17.43 1.94
C GLN A 57 1.92 17.34 1.63
N PHE A 58 2.34 16.24 1.00
CA PHE A 58 3.69 16.02 0.52
C PHE A 58 3.65 15.33 -0.86
N ARG A 59 4.54 15.76 -1.78
CA ARG A 59 4.74 15.09 -3.07
C ARG A 59 6.06 14.34 -3.07
N PRO A 60 6.05 12.99 -3.18
CA PRO A 60 7.26 12.20 -3.21
C PRO A 60 8.20 12.56 -4.37
N GLU A 61 9.48 12.68 -4.07
CA GLU A 61 10.52 12.99 -5.05
C GLU A 61 10.74 11.80 -6.00
N PRO A 62 10.83 12.04 -7.33
CA PRO A 62 11.13 10.99 -8.28
C PRO A 62 12.45 10.27 -7.97
N GLY A 63 12.42 8.93 -7.96
CA GLY A 63 13.62 8.10 -7.74
C GLY A 63 14.05 7.93 -6.28
N LYS A 64 13.46 8.65 -5.35
CA LYS A 64 13.71 8.47 -3.91
C LYS A 64 12.82 7.35 -3.34
N ALA A 65 13.39 6.51 -2.51
CA ALA A 65 12.66 5.46 -1.82
C ALA A 65 12.00 5.97 -0.54
N TYR A 66 10.81 5.46 -0.26
CA TYR A 66 10.03 5.76 0.94
C TYR A 66 9.43 4.47 1.51
N VAL A 67 9.14 4.48 2.81
CA VAL A 67 8.26 3.48 3.43
C VAL A 67 6.89 4.12 3.61
N TYR A 68 5.94 3.76 2.75
CA TYR A 68 4.55 4.21 2.86
C TYR A 68 3.82 3.35 3.88
N CYS A 69 3.39 3.94 4.98
CA CYS A 69 2.61 3.28 6.03
C CYS A 69 1.15 3.72 5.94
N ALA A 70 0.25 2.80 5.62
CA ALA A 70 -1.18 3.08 5.49
C ALA A 70 -2.04 2.27 6.47
N ASN A 71 -3.20 2.80 6.86
CA ASN A 71 -4.26 2.02 7.52
C ASN A 71 -4.83 0.95 6.56
N HIS A 72 -5.44 -0.11 7.12
CA HIS A 72 -5.90 -1.26 6.32
C HIS A 72 -7.24 -1.81 6.78
N PHE A 73 -8.31 -1.31 6.20
CA PHE A 73 -9.68 -1.67 6.54
C PHE A 73 -10.40 -2.46 5.45
N SER A 74 -9.83 -2.51 4.23
CA SER A 74 -10.49 -3.08 3.06
C SER A 74 -9.49 -3.71 2.09
N TYR A 75 -9.89 -4.73 1.35
CA TYR A 75 -9.13 -5.20 0.17
C TYR A 75 -8.98 -4.12 -0.90
N PHE A 76 -9.89 -3.14 -0.91
CA PHE A 76 -9.84 -2.01 -1.82
C PHE A 76 -8.61 -1.10 -1.60
N ASP A 77 -8.04 -1.12 -0.39
CA ASP A 77 -6.83 -0.36 -0.03
C ASP A 77 -5.65 -0.71 -0.95
N ILE A 78 -5.52 -2.00 -1.32
CA ILE A 78 -4.44 -2.47 -2.20
C ILE A 78 -4.61 -1.89 -3.60
N ALA A 79 -5.85 -1.86 -4.12
CA ALA A 79 -6.13 -1.32 -5.44
C ALA A 79 -5.88 0.20 -5.48
N VAL A 80 -6.36 0.93 -4.47
CA VAL A 80 -6.18 2.39 -4.37
C VAL A 80 -4.70 2.74 -4.25
N THR A 81 -3.97 2.15 -3.30
CA THR A 81 -2.54 2.41 -3.12
C THR A 81 -1.71 2.00 -4.33
N GLY A 82 -2.13 0.93 -5.03
CA GLY A 82 -1.52 0.49 -6.29
C GLY A 82 -1.58 1.53 -7.40
N VAL A 83 -2.60 2.38 -7.40
CA VAL A 83 -2.77 3.46 -8.38
C VAL A 83 -2.09 4.75 -7.94
N VAL A 84 -2.25 5.14 -6.65
CA VAL A 84 -1.86 6.49 -6.20
C VAL A 84 -0.40 6.60 -5.77
N VAL A 85 0.22 5.51 -5.27
CA VAL A 85 1.62 5.54 -4.83
C VAL A 85 2.55 5.72 -6.04
N PRO A 86 3.34 6.80 -6.11
CA PRO A 86 4.18 7.08 -7.26
C PRO A 86 5.46 6.22 -7.31
N GLY A 87 6.11 6.19 -8.46
CA GLY A 87 7.38 5.52 -8.66
C GLY A 87 7.31 4.00 -8.64
N LEU A 88 8.43 3.36 -8.37
CA LEU A 88 8.54 1.92 -8.20
C LEU A 88 8.41 1.54 -6.72
N TYR A 89 7.52 0.62 -6.44
CA TYR A 89 7.28 0.17 -5.06
C TYR A 89 7.09 -1.35 -4.99
N ALA A 90 7.10 -1.90 -3.79
CA ALA A 90 6.68 -3.26 -3.53
C ALA A 90 5.72 -3.29 -2.32
N PHE A 91 4.62 -4.04 -2.45
CA PHE A 91 3.77 -4.40 -1.31
C PHE A 91 4.40 -5.54 -0.51
N ILE A 92 4.04 -5.61 0.77
CA ILE A 92 4.27 -6.79 1.60
C ILE A 92 2.94 -7.54 1.75
N GLY A 93 2.79 -8.64 1.03
CA GLY A 93 1.56 -9.43 0.98
C GLY A 93 1.70 -10.82 1.59
N LYS A 94 0.55 -11.40 2.00
CA LYS A 94 0.48 -12.76 2.52
C LYS A 94 0.75 -13.78 1.40
N THR A 95 1.49 -14.86 1.70
CA THR A 95 1.78 -15.95 0.73
C THR A 95 0.54 -16.55 0.08
N GLY A 96 -0.62 -16.50 0.75
CA GLY A 96 -1.90 -16.99 0.20
C GLY A 96 -2.32 -16.32 -1.11
N VAL A 97 -1.83 -15.11 -1.41
CA VAL A 97 -2.10 -14.42 -2.68
C VAL A 97 -1.60 -15.22 -3.88
N LYS A 98 -0.55 -16.05 -3.74
CA LYS A 98 -0.05 -16.92 -4.81
C LYS A 98 -1.10 -17.87 -5.39
N LYS A 99 -2.15 -18.19 -4.62
CA LYS A 99 -3.21 -19.11 -5.04
C LYS A 99 -4.15 -18.52 -6.09
N LEU A 100 -4.13 -17.19 -6.27
CA LEU A 100 -4.97 -16.51 -7.27
C LEU A 100 -4.33 -16.67 -8.66
N PRO A 101 -5.02 -17.30 -9.63
CA PRO A 101 -4.48 -17.47 -10.98
C PRO A 101 -4.05 -16.14 -11.60
N LEU A 102 -2.98 -16.12 -12.35
CA LEU A 102 -2.39 -14.96 -13.03
C LEU A 102 -1.99 -13.83 -12.07
N PHE A 103 -2.93 -13.34 -11.25
CA PHE A 103 -2.68 -12.27 -10.27
C PHE A 103 -1.61 -12.68 -9.24
N GLY A 104 -1.68 -13.90 -8.71
CA GLY A 104 -0.70 -14.41 -7.75
C GLY A 104 0.70 -14.53 -8.35
N TYR A 105 0.80 -14.90 -9.63
CA TYR A 105 2.08 -14.91 -10.35
C TYR A 105 2.66 -13.50 -10.48
N MET A 106 1.88 -12.55 -10.99
CA MET A 106 2.26 -11.15 -11.10
C MET A 106 2.70 -10.60 -9.73
N TYR A 107 1.88 -10.83 -8.71
CA TYR A 107 2.15 -10.34 -7.35
C TYR A 107 3.48 -10.89 -6.80
N ALA A 108 3.75 -12.18 -7.01
CA ALA A 108 5.00 -12.80 -6.56
C ALA A 108 6.25 -12.26 -7.26
N LYS A 109 6.10 -11.76 -8.50
CA LYS A 109 7.20 -11.17 -9.27
C LYS A 109 7.47 -9.71 -8.89
N LEU A 110 6.43 -8.92 -8.68
CA LEU A 110 6.56 -7.48 -8.44
C LEU A 110 6.68 -7.10 -6.96
N HIS A 111 6.19 -7.96 -6.07
CA HIS A 111 6.00 -7.65 -4.65
C HIS A 111 6.68 -8.68 -3.73
N ILE A 112 6.61 -8.44 -2.44
CA ILE A 112 7.25 -9.27 -1.42
C ILE A 112 6.18 -10.09 -0.71
N LEU A 113 6.35 -11.42 -0.70
CA LEU A 113 5.44 -12.32 -0.01
C LEU A 113 6.01 -12.74 1.33
N VAL A 114 5.15 -12.78 2.34
CA VAL A 114 5.49 -13.20 3.70
C VAL A 114 4.50 -14.22 4.23
N ASP A 115 5.01 -15.30 4.78
CA ASP A 115 4.26 -16.14 5.70
C ASP A 115 4.46 -15.59 7.12
N ARG A 116 3.39 -15.02 7.66
CA ARG A 116 3.43 -14.34 8.95
C ARG A 116 3.50 -15.32 10.14
N SER A 117 3.19 -16.59 9.93
CA SER A 117 3.32 -17.64 10.96
C SER A 117 4.76 -18.10 11.14
N SER A 118 5.61 -17.99 10.10
CA SER A 118 6.99 -18.43 10.10
C SER A 118 7.96 -17.29 10.46
N PRO A 119 8.74 -17.40 11.57
CA PRO A 119 9.80 -16.44 11.89
C PRO A 119 10.84 -16.31 10.77
N GLN A 120 11.23 -17.43 10.16
CA GLN A 120 12.19 -17.46 9.05
C GLN A 120 11.66 -16.71 7.82
N SER A 121 10.38 -16.89 7.49
CA SER A 121 9.74 -16.17 6.39
C SER A 121 9.65 -14.67 6.67
N ARG A 122 9.38 -14.27 7.92
CA ARG A 122 9.39 -12.86 8.32
C ARG A 122 10.78 -12.24 8.17
N ALA A 123 11.83 -12.90 8.67
CA ALA A 123 13.22 -12.43 8.54
C ALA A 123 13.66 -12.34 7.07
N TYR A 124 13.34 -13.35 6.26
CA TYR A 124 13.63 -13.36 4.83
C TYR A 124 12.93 -12.21 4.09
N SER A 125 11.65 -11.99 4.40
CA SER A 125 10.87 -10.91 3.80
C SER A 125 11.38 -9.53 4.19
N LEU A 126 11.80 -9.35 5.45
CA LEU A 126 12.44 -8.12 5.92
C LEU A 126 13.75 -7.85 5.15
N GLY A 127 14.59 -8.87 4.98
CA GLY A 127 15.81 -8.76 4.17
C GLY A 127 15.52 -8.38 2.70
N LYS A 128 14.41 -8.89 2.12
CA LYS A 128 13.94 -8.47 0.79
C LYS A 128 13.52 -7.01 0.77
N CYS A 129 12.79 -6.55 1.79
CA CYS A 129 12.35 -5.16 1.89
C CYS A 129 13.57 -4.22 1.94
N MET A 130 14.56 -4.53 2.77
CA MET A 130 15.79 -3.74 2.88
C MET A 130 16.54 -3.65 1.54
N ARG A 131 16.70 -4.78 0.83
CA ARG A 131 17.30 -4.77 -0.51
C ARG A 131 16.49 -3.95 -1.52
N THR A 132 15.16 -4.01 -1.43
CA THR A 132 14.25 -3.24 -2.29
C THR A 132 14.42 -1.74 -2.07
N LEU A 133 14.49 -1.29 -0.80
CA LEU A 133 14.75 0.10 -0.44
C LEU A 133 16.14 0.57 -0.90
N ALA A 134 17.18 -0.25 -0.69
CA ALA A 134 18.55 0.04 -1.15
C ALA A 134 18.66 0.17 -2.68
N GLN A 135 17.76 -0.45 -3.44
CA GLN A 135 17.65 -0.31 -4.90
C GLN A 135 16.87 0.94 -5.34
N GLY A 136 16.44 1.80 -4.42
CA GLY A 136 15.64 3.00 -4.70
C GLY A 136 14.17 2.71 -5.02
N ARG A 137 13.63 1.56 -4.60
CA ARG A 137 12.21 1.22 -4.69
C ARG A 137 11.54 1.39 -3.32
N SER A 138 10.37 1.98 -3.31
CA SER A 138 9.59 2.17 -2.08
C SER A 138 8.95 0.87 -1.59
N ILE A 139 8.61 0.83 -0.31
CA ILE A 139 7.79 -0.23 0.29
C ILE A 139 6.44 0.36 0.67
N VAL A 140 5.36 -0.31 0.32
CA VAL A 140 4.01 -0.03 0.82
C VAL A 140 3.65 -1.11 1.83
N ILE A 141 3.36 -0.71 3.04
CA ILE A 141 3.05 -1.61 4.15
C ILE A 141 1.83 -1.14 4.92
N PHE A 142 1.02 -2.11 5.34
CA PHE A 142 -0.10 -1.92 6.25
C PHE A 142 0.32 -2.44 7.63
N PRO A 143 0.78 -1.56 8.54
CA PRO A 143 1.42 -1.99 9.78
C PRO A 143 0.46 -2.64 10.81
N GLU A 144 -0.85 -2.56 10.59
CA GLU A 144 -1.86 -3.34 11.33
C GLU A 144 -1.67 -4.86 11.14
N GLY A 145 -1.05 -5.24 10.02
CA GLY A 145 -0.74 -6.63 9.72
C GLY A 145 -1.90 -7.44 9.13
N GLY A 146 -2.91 -6.80 8.60
CA GLY A 146 -4.08 -7.35 7.91
C GLY A 146 -5.31 -6.52 8.19
N ILE A 147 -6.41 -6.82 7.49
CA ILE A 147 -7.71 -6.25 7.76
C ILE A 147 -8.21 -6.88 9.06
N LYS A 148 -8.12 -6.17 10.17
CA LYS A 148 -8.39 -6.66 11.52
C LYS A 148 -9.16 -5.67 12.39
N ALA A 149 -9.40 -4.47 11.90
CA ALA A 149 -10.20 -3.48 12.61
C ALA A 149 -11.63 -4.00 12.81
N HIS A 150 -12.08 -4.06 14.05
CA HIS A 150 -13.43 -4.51 14.38
C HIS A 150 -14.47 -3.44 14.09
N ASN A 151 -14.08 -2.18 14.20
CA ASN A 151 -14.96 -1.01 14.08
C ASN A 151 -14.27 0.11 13.28
N PRO A 152 -14.10 -0.02 11.94
CA PRO A 152 -13.52 1.05 11.14
C PRO A 152 -14.32 2.36 11.27
N PRO A 153 -13.65 3.52 11.45
CA PRO A 153 -12.25 3.78 11.15
C PRO A 153 -11.26 3.64 12.33
N GLU A 154 -11.56 2.87 13.36
CA GLU A 154 -10.63 2.60 14.44
C GLU A 154 -9.55 1.63 13.99
N MET A 155 -8.29 2.07 14.00
CA MET A 155 -7.15 1.24 13.60
C MET A 155 -6.76 0.26 14.72
N VAL A 156 -6.14 -0.85 14.32
CA VAL A 156 -5.53 -1.79 15.28
C VAL A 156 -4.28 -1.17 15.92
N TYR A 157 -4.27 -1.09 17.22
CA TYR A 157 -3.15 -0.58 18.02
C TYR A 157 -2.52 -1.69 18.87
N PRO A 158 -1.20 -1.69 19.06
CA PRO A 158 -0.20 -0.87 18.35
C PRO A 158 0.08 -1.40 16.93
N PHE A 159 0.62 -0.54 16.06
CA PHE A 159 1.17 -0.98 14.79
C PHE A 159 2.34 -1.95 14.99
N LYS A 160 2.63 -2.81 14.00
CA LYS A 160 3.74 -3.75 14.03
C LYS A 160 5.06 -3.08 13.70
N ASP A 161 6.14 -3.45 14.41
CA ASP A 161 7.44 -2.79 14.37
C ASP A 161 8.19 -2.90 13.04
N GLY A 162 7.86 -3.90 12.20
CA GLY A 162 8.63 -4.21 11.00
C GLY A 162 8.82 -3.06 10.02
N ALA A 163 7.81 -2.16 9.88
CA ALA A 163 7.90 -0.98 9.03
C ALA A 163 8.94 0.02 9.55
N PHE A 164 8.90 0.26 10.85
CA PHE A 164 9.69 1.28 11.53
C PHE A 164 11.15 0.83 11.65
N SER A 165 11.37 -0.43 12.05
CA SER A 165 12.70 -1.01 12.12
C SER A 165 13.42 -1.00 10.76
N MET A 166 12.72 -1.35 9.65
CA MET A 166 13.35 -1.32 8.33
C MET A 166 13.63 0.11 7.85
N ALA A 167 12.72 1.05 8.13
CA ALA A 167 12.90 2.45 7.74
C ALA A 167 14.11 3.07 8.45
N ILE A 168 14.25 2.85 9.75
CA ILE A 168 15.40 3.29 10.55
C ILE A 168 16.69 2.62 10.05
N GLN A 169 16.68 1.30 9.84
CA GLN A 169 17.89 0.59 9.42
C GLN A 169 18.38 1.02 8.04
N GLN A 170 17.47 1.43 7.16
CA GLN A 170 17.81 1.93 5.81
C GLN A 170 17.89 3.46 5.74
N GLN A 171 17.65 4.17 6.85
CA GLN A 171 17.59 5.64 6.91
C GLN A 171 16.68 6.22 5.81
N VAL A 172 15.54 5.55 5.56
CA VAL A 172 14.54 5.92 4.54
C VAL A 172 13.32 6.49 5.23
N PRO A 173 12.82 7.68 4.84
CA PRO A 173 11.71 8.32 5.53
C PRO A 173 10.42 7.52 5.41
N ILE A 174 9.58 7.61 6.46
CA ILE A 174 8.22 7.09 6.47
C ILE A 174 7.28 8.17 5.95
N VAL A 175 6.41 7.80 5.00
CA VAL A 175 5.29 8.62 4.58
C VAL A 175 4.01 7.99 5.11
N PRO A 176 3.36 8.60 6.13
CA PRO A 176 2.03 8.16 6.55
C PRO A 176 1.03 8.41 5.42
N LEU A 177 0.13 7.45 5.21
CA LEU A 177 -0.88 7.49 4.16
C LEU A 177 -2.23 7.15 4.78
N THR A 178 -3.20 8.06 4.66
CA THR A 178 -4.55 7.81 5.17
C THR A 178 -5.49 7.44 4.04
N LEU A 179 -6.06 6.23 4.13
CA LEU A 179 -7.12 5.73 3.26
C LEU A 179 -8.45 5.97 3.99
N VAL A 180 -9.12 7.05 3.61
CA VAL A 180 -10.18 7.65 4.44
C VAL A 180 -11.45 6.82 4.48
N ASN A 181 -11.93 6.35 3.32
CA ASN A 181 -13.28 5.80 3.19
C ASN A 181 -13.38 4.45 2.47
N ASN A 182 -12.26 3.80 2.19
CA ASN A 182 -12.24 2.53 1.46
C ASN A 182 -13.06 1.43 2.14
N TYR A 183 -13.13 1.42 3.47
CA TYR A 183 -13.93 0.48 4.25
C TYR A 183 -15.44 0.61 4.01
N ARG A 184 -15.90 1.78 3.58
CA ARG A 184 -17.30 2.01 3.21
C ARG A 184 -17.56 1.62 1.77
N ILE A 185 -16.58 1.87 0.88
CA ILE A 185 -16.67 1.51 -0.55
C ILE A 185 -16.72 0.00 -0.71
N LEU A 186 -15.82 -0.71 -0.04
CA LEU A 186 -15.79 -2.17 -0.02
C LEU A 186 -15.58 -2.66 1.43
N PRO A 187 -16.64 -2.80 2.22
CA PRO A 187 -16.55 -3.35 3.57
C PRO A 187 -15.93 -4.75 3.57
N ASP A 188 -15.13 -5.07 4.59
CA ASP A 188 -14.65 -6.43 4.80
C ASP A 188 -15.81 -7.32 5.27
N GLY A 189 -16.15 -8.32 4.48
CA GLY A 189 -17.26 -9.21 4.76
C GLY A 189 -17.81 -9.89 3.50
N LYS A 190 -18.73 -10.82 3.69
CA LYS A 190 -19.45 -11.52 2.61
C LYS A 190 -20.95 -11.27 2.72
N PRO A 191 -21.66 -11.06 1.61
CA PRO A 191 -21.16 -10.95 0.23
C PRO A 191 -20.42 -9.63 0.01
N PHE A 192 -19.39 -9.63 -0.85
CA PHE A 192 -18.72 -8.40 -1.26
C PHE A 192 -19.69 -7.46 -1.96
N ARG A 193 -19.94 -6.30 -1.34
CA ARG A 193 -20.80 -5.24 -1.89
C ARG A 193 -19.96 -3.99 -2.07
N VAL A 194 -19.91 -3.50 -3.30
CA VAL A 194 -19.23 -2.23 -3.61
C VAL A 194 -20.25 -1.11 -3.53
N HIS A 195 -19.99 -0.12 -2.70
CA HIS A 195 -20.75 1.11 -2.62
C HIS A 195 -20.03 2.22 -3.39
N TRP A 196 -20.78 2.97 -4.19
CA TRP A 196 -20.20 4.05 -4.93
C TRP A 196 -19.95 5.25 -4.02
N GLU A 197 -18.69 5.67 -3.92
CA GLU A 197 -18.26 6.88 -3.22
C GLU A 197 -16.93 7.34 -3.83
N PRO A 198 -16.67 8.67 -3.98
CA PRO A 198 -15.34 9.15 -4.35
C PRO A 198 -14.29 8.66 -3.34
N VAL A 199 -13.23 8.05 -3.86
CA VAL A 199 -12.12 7.57 -3.04
C VAL A 199 -11.33 8.75 -2.50
N GLN A 200 -11.00 8.74 -1.21
CA GLN A 200 -10.25 9.82 -0.56
C GLN A 200 -8.96 9.27 0.07
N VAL A 201 -7.84 9.90 -0.30
CA VAL A 201 -6.50 9.52 0.15
C VAL A 201 -5.72 10.76 0.56
N VAL A 202 -5.00 10.69 1.68
CA VAL A 202 -4.14 11.78 2.14
C VAL A 202 -2.69 11.28 2.23
N PHE A 203 -1.77 11.95 1.52
CA PHE A 203 -0.33 11.77 1.67
C PHE A 203 0.19 12.82 2.64
N HIS A 204 0.60 12.38 3.84
CA HIS A 204 1.13 13.26 4.87
C HIS A 204 2.61 13.57 4.66
N GLU A 205 3.10 14.61 5.34
CA GLU A 205 4.52 14.95 5.38
C GLU A 205 5.36 13.75 5.84
N PRO A 206 6.54 13.53 5.23
CA PRO A 206 7.39 12.41 5.60
C PRO A 206 8.03 12.62 6.98
N ILE A 207 8.07 11.56 7.75
CA ILE A 207 8.80 11.51 9.02
C ILE A 207 10.23 11.08 8.70
N SER A 208 11.19 11.94 9.00
CA SER A 208 12.60 11.63 8.78
C SER A 208 13.08 10.52 9.71
N THR A 209 13.92 9.65 9.19
CA THR A 209 14.61 8.61 9.95
C THR A 209 16.10 8.87 10.06
N ALA A 210 16.57 9.99 9.52
CA ALA A 210 17.98 10.36 9.54
C ALA A 210 18.50 10.48 10.98
N GLY A 211 19.53 9.71 11.31
CA GLY A 211 20.13 9.67 12.63
C GLY A 211 19.35 8.87 13.69
N LEU A 212 18.14 8.36 13.37
CA LEU A 212 17.39 7.50 14.28
C LEU A 212 18.06 6.13 14.43
N THR A 213 17.90 5.56 15.62
CA THR A 213 18.37 4.22 16.00
C THR A 213 17.17 3.29 16.27
N GLN A 214 17.42 2.00 16.45
CA GLN A 214 16.34 1.06 16.78
C GLN A 214 15.63 1.37 18.12
N ALA A 215 16.27 2.12 19.01
CA ALA A 215 15.65 2.61 20.24
C ALA A 215 14.48 3.58 19.96
N ASP A 216 14.52 4.29 18.82
CA ASP A 216 13.52 5.28 18.44
C ASP A 216 12.33 4.67 17.70
N ALA A 217 12.35 3.36 17.42
CA ALA A 217 11.33 2.67 16.63
C ALA A 217 9.92 2.83 17.21
N ASN A 218 9.78 2.79 18.54
CA ASN A 218 8.48 2.97 19.21
C ASN A 218 7.96 4.39 19.03
N THR A 219 8.79 5.41 19.17
CA THR A 219 8.43 6.81 18.97
C THR A 219 7.98 7.06 17.54
N LEU A 220 8.72 6.55 16.56
CA LEU A 220 8.40 6.67 15.13
C LEU A 220 7.07 5.97 14.80
N ARG A 221 6.83 4.79 15.38
CA ARG A 221 5.59 4.02 15.26
C ARG A 221 4.40 4.81 15.79
N GLU A 222 4.51 5.33 17.00
CA GLU A 222 3.46 6.10 17.66
C GLU A 222 3.14 7.38 16.88
N GLN A 223 4.17 8.11 16.44
CA GLN A 223 3.99 9.31 15.62
C GLN A 223 3.24 8.99 14.32
N THR A 224 3.63 7.93 13.62
CA THR A 224 2.95 7.50 12.38
C THR A 224 1.49 7.13 12.64
N TYR A 225 1.22 6.39 13.74
CA TYR A 225 -0.13 6.02 14.13
C TYR A 225 -1.01 7.24 14.37
N ARG A 226 -0.52 8.20 15.19
CA ARG A 226 -1.26 9.42 15.55
C ARG A 226 -1.58 10.32 14.37
N ILE A 227 -0.67 10.42 13.39
CA ILE A 227 -0.91 11.19 12.17
C ILE A 227 -2.11 10.61 11.42
N ILE A 228 -2.13 9.29 11.19
CA ILE A 228 -3.22 8.63 10.45
C ILE A 228 -4.53 8.69 11.26
N GLU A 229 -4.48 8.40 12.57
CA GLU A 229 -5.64 8.46 13.48
C GLU A 229 -6.29 9.85 13.49
N SER A 230 -5.46 10.90 13.64
CA SER A 230 -5.94 12.28 13.64
C SER A 230 -6.69 12.63 12.35
N GLU A 231 -6.18 12.17 11.21
CA GLU A 231 -6.81 12.42 9.91
C GLU A 231 -8.14 11.67 9.78
N LEU A 232 -8.19 10.39 10.16
CA LEU A 232 -9.42 9.60 10.17
C LEU A 232 -10.50 10.24 11.05
N ASN A 233 -10.11 10.76 12.22
CA ASN A 233 -11.02 11.44 13.15
C ASN A 233 -11.61 12.73 12.59
N LYS A 234 -10.83 13.53 11.84
CA LYS A 234 -11.34 14.74 11.15
C LYS A 234 -12.48 14.39 10.19
N TYR A 235 -12.30 13.36 9.35
CA TYR A 235 -13.32 12.94 8.39
C TYR A 235 -14.58 12.37 9.08
N THR A 236 -14.44 11.71 10.20
CA THR A 236 -15.57 11.20 10.98
C THR A 236 -16.37 12.34 11.60
N ALA A 237 -15.69 13.34 12.18
CA ALA A 237 -16.33 14.52 12.76
C ALA A 237 -17.09 15.36 11.71
N HIS A 238 -16.50 15.62 10.55
CA HIS A 238 -17.15 16.37 9.47
C HIS A 238 -18.44 15.72 8.96
N ARG A 239 -18.55 14.40 8.98
CA ARG A 239 -19.76 13.71 8.55
C ARG A 239 -20.90 13.79 9.56
N SER A 240 -20.59 13.72 10.85
CA SER A 240 -21.61 13.88 11.89
C SER A 240 -22.29 15.24 11.84
N THR A 241 -21.54 16.29 11.43
CA THR A 241 -22.09 17.65 11.27
C THR A 241 -22.82 17.87 9.94
N SER A 242 -22.56 17.06 8.90
CA SER A 242 -23.21 17.19 7.59
C SER A 242 -24.47 16.34 7.45
N SER A 243 -24.83 15.55 8.47
CA SER A 243 -25.99 14.65 8.50
C SER A 243 -27.13 15.21 9.35
N VAL A 244 -27.01 16.46 9.82
CA VAL A 244 -28.03 17.28 10.48
C VAL A 244 -28.48 18.37 9.51
#